data_cd655a6527d409c90e19398cb8e08403
#
_entry.id   cd655a6527d409c90e19398cb8e08403
#
_cell.length_a   1.000
_cell.length_b   1.000
_cell.length_c   1.000
_cell.angle_alpha   90.00
_cell.angle_beta   90.00
_cell.angle_gamma   90.00
#
_symmetry.space_group_name_H-M   'P 1'
#
loop_
_entity.id
_entity.type
_entity.pdbx_description
1 polymer ?
#
loop_
_entity_poly.entity_id
_entity_poly.type
_entity_poly.pdbx_seq_one_letter_code
_entity_poly.pdbx_strand_id
1 'polypeptide(L)'
;IENQFYNTRVKKDLKKWEGSQKNYSFLKSTEYNDLQLVLNQFAKSKVNVLFVIQPVNKKWMEYTGLSEEMYQHAVEKIRYQLESQGFTNIADFSKNGGDPYFVKDTIHIGWLGWLAFDKVANPFLTDPKPAPDYKMNDRFFSKDWATYDGNMNDFQ
;
A
#
# COMPACT_ATOMS: atom_id res chain seq x y z
N ILE A 1 3.77 25.78 -5.96
CA ILE A 1 4.92 24.87 -6.00
C ILE A 1 4.82 24.10 -7.30
N GLU A 2 5.83 24.21 -8.16
CA GLU A 2 5.87 23.49 -9.44
C GLU A 2 6.00 21.98 -9.17
N ASN A 3 5.09 21.20 -9.77
CA ASN A 3 5.15 19.74 -9.67
C ASN A 3 6.00 19.19 -10.82
N GLN A 4 7.31 19.13 -10.60
CA GLN A 4 8.28 18.65 -11.60
C GLN A 4 7.96 17.22 -12.07
N PHE A 5 7.61 16.31 -11.16
CA PHE A 5 7.26 14.93 -11.52
C PHE A 5 6.07 14.88 -12.48
N TYR A 6 4.99 15.56 -12.12
CA TYR A 6 3.80 15.61 -12.97
C TYR A 6 4.13 16.19 -14.35
N ASN A 7 4.82 17.32 -14.40
CA ASN A 7 5.14 18.01 -15.64
C ASN A 7 6.06 17.20 -16.57
N THR A 8 7.01 16.45 -16.00
CA THR A 8 8.02 15.71 -16.78
C THR A 8 7.63 14.27 -17.09
N ARG A 9 6.86 13.60 -16.22
CA ARG A 9 6.57 12.17 -16.32
C ARG A 9 5.13 11.84 -16.69
N VAL A 10 4.18 12.68 -16.29
CA VAL A 10 2.74 12.39 -16.45
C VAL A 10 2.14 13.20 -17.60
N LYS A 11 2.34 14.52 -17.60
CA LYS A 11 1.66 15.45 -18.51
C LYS A 11 1.88 15.13 -20.00
N LYS A 12 3.09 14.69 -20.37
CA LYS A 12 3.44 14.39 -21.77
C LYS A 12 2.64 13.22 -22.35
N ASP A 13 2.31 12.26 -21.51
CA ASP A 13 1.64 11.03 -21.92
C ASP A 13 0.23 10.91 -21.35
N LEU A 14 -0.36 12.02 -20.91
CA LEU A 14 -1.63 12.05 -20.21
C LEU A 14 -2.73 11.24 -20.92
N LYS A 15 -2.84 11.40 -22.24
CA LYS A 15 -3.80 10.66 -23.08
C LYS A 15 -3.67 9.14 -22.99
N LYS A 16 -2.46 8.61 -22.77
CA LYS A 16 -2.23 7.16 -22.65
C LYS A 16 -2.78 6.60 -21.35
N TRP A 17 -2.92 7.44 -20.33
CA TRP A 17 -3.38 7.05 -19.01
C TRP A 17 -4.90 7.12 -18.86
N GLU A 18 -5.60 7.82 -19.77
CA GLU A 18 -7.06 7.94 -19.72
C GLU A 18 -7.72 6.56 -19.85
N GLY A 19 -8.44 6.12 -18.81
CA GLY A 19 -9.10 4.83 -18.76
C GLY A 19 -8.17 3.60 -18.76
N SER A 20 -6.84 3.79 -18.69
CA SER A 20 -5.85 2.72 -18.84
C SER A 20 -5.93 1.64 -17.75
N GLN A 21 -6.54 1.96 -16.60
CA GLN A 21 -6.66 1.07 -15.45
C GLN A 21 -8.10 0.59 -15.20
N LYS A 22 -9.02 0.83 -16.13
CA LYS A 22 -10.44 0.49 -15.99
C LYS A 22 -10.69 -0.99 -15.67
N ASN A 23 -9.85 -1.88 -16.18
CA ASN A 23 -9.96 -3.33 -15.97
C ASN A 23 -8.74 -3.89 -15.21
N TYR A 24 -7.96 -3.03 -14.60
CA TYR A 24 -6.77 -3.47 -13.88
C TYR A 24 -7.14 -4.01 -12.50
N SER A 25 -6.56 -5.16 -12.15
CA SER A 25 -6.69 -5.75 -10.82
C SER A 25 -5.34 -5.79 -10.11
N PHE A 26 -5.24 -5.11 -8.97
CA PHE A 26 -4.09 -5.22 -8.09
C PHE A 26 -4.09 -6.49 -7.23
N LEU A 27 -5.18 -7.27 -7.25
CA LEU A 27 -5.30 -8.48 -6.42
C LEU A 27 -4.46 -9.65 -6.93
N LYS A 28 -4.15 -9.67 -8.23
CA LYS A 28 -3.40 -10.76 -8.88
C LYS A 28 -2.01 -10.30 -9.24
N SER A 29 -1.04 -10.60 -8.36
CA SER A 29 0.37 -10.26 -8.57
C SER A 29 1.28 -11.19 -7.77
N THR A 30 2.42 -11.54 -8.36
CA THR A 30 3.51 -12.23 -7.64
C THR A 30 4.18 -11.36 -6.59
N GLU A 31 3.98 -10.04 -6.62
CA GLU A 31 4.47 -9.10 -5.61
C GLU A 31 4.01 -9.46 -4.17
N TYR A 32 2.87 -10.13 -4.03
CA TYR A 32 2.43 -10.64 -2.72
C TYR A 32 3.33 -11.76 -2.19
N ASN A 33 3.90 -12.57 -3.08
CA ASN A 33 4.90 -13.56 -2.69
C ASN A 33 6.25 -12.89 -2.36
N ASP A 34 6.63 -11.86 -3.11
CA ASP A 34 7.85 -11.09 -2.85
C ASP A 34 7.74 -10.33 -1.53
N LEU A 35 6.56 -9.77 -1.21
CA LEU A 35 6.28 -9.23 0.12
C LEU A 35 6.55 -10.27 1.20
N GLN A 36 6.13 -11.53 1.02
CA GLN A 36 6.37 -12.59 2.01
C GLN A 36 7.86 -12.85 2.25
N LEU A 37 8.71 -12.77 1.21
CA LEU A 37 10.17 -12.87 1.40
C LEU A 37 10.69 -11.79 2.34
N VAL A 38 10.22 -10.56 2.15
CA VAL A 38 10.60 -9.41 2.99
C VAL A 38 10.12 -9.62 4.43
N LEU A 39 8.87 -10.07 4.62
CA LEU A 39 8.30 -10.34 5.94
C LEU A 39 9.09 -11.41 6.68
N ASN A 40 9.45 -12.50 6.02
CA ASN A 40 10.29 -13.55 6.60
C ASN A 40 11.65 -13.02 7.05
N GLN A 41 12.25 -12.10 6.27
CA GLN A 41 13.52 -11.49 6.64
C GLN A 41 13.37 -10.59 7.88
N PHE A 42 12.29 -9.80 7.98
CA PHE A 42 12.01 -8.99 9.16
C PHE A 42 11.80 -9.86 10.41
N ALA A 43 11.03 -10.92 10.29
CA ALA A 43 10.81 -11.88 11.40
C ALA A 43 12.12 -12.53 11.85
N LYS A 44 12.96 -13.01 10.91
CA LYS A 44 14.27 -13.60 11.19
C LYS A 44 15.21 -12.62 11.89
N SER A 45 15.17 -11.35 11.49
CA SER A 45 16.00 -10.29 12.06
C SER A 45 15.45 -9.72 13.36
N LYS A 46 14.25 -10.15 13.79
CA LYS A 46 13.55 -9.68 14.99
C LYS A 46 13.45 -8.14 15.06
N VAL A 47 13.12 -7.52 13.95
CA VAL A 47 12.93 -6.06 13.87
C VAL A 47 11.44 -5.73 14.01
N ASN A 48 11.14 -4.66 14.75
CA ASN A 48 9.82 -4.07 14.77
C ASN A 48 9.68 -3.16 13.55
N VAL A 49 8.61 -3.30 12.77
CA VAL A 49 8.45 -2.64 11.46
C VAL A 49 7.18 -1.81 11.44
N LEU A 50 7.27 -0.58 10.94
CA LEU A 50 6.13 0.25 10.60
C LEU A 50 5.89 0.17 9.09
N PHE A 51 4.75 -0.37 8.69
CA PHE A 51 4.29 -0.36 7.30
C PHE A 51 3.48 0.91 7.03
N VAL A 52 3.64 1.46 5.84
CA VAL A 52 2.91 2.66 5.42
C VAL A 52 2.20 2.36 4.10
N ILE A 53 0.87 2.41 4.12
CA ILE A 53 0.05 2.27 2.92
C ILE A 53 -0.29 3.67 2.42
N GLN A 54 0.25 4.02 1.25
CA GLN A 54 0.07 5.34 0.65
C GLN A 54 -1.26 5.44 -0.10
N PRO A 55 -1.89 6.61 -0.17
CA PRO A 55 -3.05 6.82 -1.00
C PRO A 55 -2.67 7.02 -2.47
N VAL A 56 -3.58 6.68 -3.36
CA VAL A 56 -3.58 7.13 -4.75
C VAL A 56 -4.46 8.38 -4.86
N ASN A 57 -4.03 9.38 -5.63
CA ASN A 57 -4.82 10.59 -5.84
C ASN A 57 -6.18 10.26 -6.45
N LYS A 58 -7.28 10.70 -5.82
CA LYS A 58 -8.64 10.38 -6.25
C LYS A 58 -8.94 10.82 -7.69
N LYS A 59 -8.52 12.04 -8.09
CA LYS A 59 -8.71 12.52 -9.46
C LYS A 59 -7.89 11.70 -10.47
N TRP A 60 -6.74 11.18 -10.05
CA TRP A 60 -5.95 10.29 -10.88
C TRP A 60 -6.63 8.93 -11.04
N MET A 61 -7.22 8.38 -9.98
CA MET A 61 -8.00 7.15 -10.06
C MET A 61 -9.19 7.33 -11.02
N GLU A 62 -9.95 8.40 -10.87
CA GLU A 62 -11.06 8.74 -11.77
C GLU A 62 -10.61 8.86 -13.23
N TYR A 63 -9.47 9.53 -13.49
CA TYR A 63 -8.93 9.73 -14.82
C TYR A 63 -8.45 8.44 -15.47
N THR A 64 -7.76 7.60 -14.73
CA THR A 64 -7.25 6.30 -15.22
C THR A 64 -8.32 5.21 -15.24
N GLY A 65 -9.47 5.45 -14.60
CA GLY A 65 -10.54 4.47 -14.46
C GLY A 65 -10.25 3.40 -13.40
N LEU A 66 -9.27 3.62 -12.53
CA LEU A 66 -9.00 2.72 -11.40
C LEU A 66 -10.17 2.76 -10.42
N SER A 67 -10.77 1.60 -10.14
CA SER A 67 -11.83 1.46 -9.14
C SER A 67 -11.29 1.67 -7.73
N GLU A 68 -11.94 2.56 -6.97
CA GLU A 68 -11.63 2.75 -5.55
C GLU A 68 -11.89 1.47 -4.74
N GLU A 69 -12.95 0.74 -5.06
CA GLU A 69 -13.29 -0.55 -4.45
C GLU A 69 -12.17 -1.58 -4.69
N MET A 70 -11.70 -1.70 -5.95
CA MET A 70 -10.59 -2.59 -6.30
C MET A 70 -9.30 -2.23 -5.55
N TYR A 71 -9.01 -0.94 -5.44
CA TYR A 71 -7.85 -0.47 -4.70
C TYR A 71 -7.96 -0.80 -3.21
N GLN A 72 -9.11 -0.54 -2.58
CA GLN A 72 -9.33 -0.87 -1.17
C GLN A 72 -9.28 -2.37 -0.91
N HIS A 73 -9.79 -3.20 -1.83
CA HIS A 73 -9.69 -4.66 -1.72
C HIS A 73 -8.22 -5.14 -1.78
N ALA A 74 -7.40 -4.50 -2.62
CA ALA A 74 -5.94 -4.78 -2.62
C ALA A 74 -5.26 -4.36 -1.30
N VAL A 75 -5.68 -3.24 -0.71
CA VAL A 75 -5.23 -2.82 0.62
C VAL A 75 -5.62 -3.84 1.69
N GLU A 76 -6.85 -4.35 1.66
CA GLU A 76 -7.31 -5.42 2.56
C GLU A 76 -6.45 -6.68 2.41
N LYS A 77 -6.09 -7.07 1.19
CA LYS A 77 -5.21 -8.21 0.94
C LYS A 77 -3.83 -8.03 1.55
N ILE A 78 -3.24 -6.84 1.39
CA ILE A 78 -1.95 -6.50 2.01
C ILE A 78 -2.08 -6.55 3.54
N ARG A 79 -3.10 -5.91 4.10
CA ARG A 79 -3.33 -5.89 5.54
C ARG A 79 -3.52 -7.30 6.12
N TYR A 80 -4.32 -8.13 5.45
CA TYR A 80 -4.51 -9.52 5.86
C TYR A 80 -3.18 -10.28 5.91
N GLN A 81 -2.35 -10.15 4.87
CA GLN A 81 -1.03 -10.79 4.83
C GLN A 81 -0.11 -10.29 5.96
N LEU A 82 -0.18 -9.01 6.33
CA LEU A 82 0.59 -8.44 7.43
C LEU A 82 0.05 -8.87 8.79
N GLU A 83 -1.22 -8.56 9.05
CA GLU A 83 -1.85 -8.69 10.37
C GLU A 83 -1.95 -10.15 10.82
N SER A 84 -2.26 -11.08 9.91
CA SER A 84 -2.32 -12.52 10.23
C SER A 84 -0.99 -13.11 10.68
N GLN A 85 0.11 -12.44 10.41
CA GLN A 85 1.46 -12.85 10.78
C GLN A 85 2.07 -12.02 11.94
N GLY A 86 1.29 -11.08 12.50
CA GLY A 86 1.69 -10.27 13.65
C GLY A 86 2.31 -8.92 13.29
N PHE A 87 2.35 -8.52 12.02
CA PHE A 87 2.78 -7.18 11.61
C PHE A 87 1.62 -6.19 11.77
N THR A 88 1.47 -5.64 12.96
CA THR A 88 0.31 -4.80 13.33
C THR A 88 0.56 -3.30 13.32
N ASN A 89 1.82 -2.87 13.18
CA ASN A 89 2.13 -1.44 13.06
C ASN A 89 1.91 -1.01 11.60
N ILE A 90 0.71 -0.59 11.27
CA ILE A 90 0.31 -0.18 9.92
C ILE A 90 -0.26 1.24 9.97
N ALA A 91 0.40 2.18 9.30
CA ALA A 91 -0.12 3.50 9.01
C ALA A 91 -0.85 3.46 7.65
N ASP A 92 -2.16 3.30 7.70
CA ASP A 92 -2.98 3.19 6.50
C ASP A 92 -3.57 4.55 6.10
N PHE A 93 -3.03 5.14 5.03
CA PHE A 93 -3.49 6.39 4.43
C PHE A 93 -4.24 6.16 3.12
N SER A 94 -4.58 4.91 2.78
CA SER A 94 -5.18 4.55 1.49
C SER A 94 -6.45 5.34 1.13
N LYS A 95 -7.20 5.79 2.14
CA LYS A 95 -8.45 6.56 1.97
C LYS A 95 -8.25 8.08 1.85
N ASN A 96 -7.02 8.58 2.04
CA ASN A 96 -6.75 10.01 2.04
C ASN A 96 -6.45 10.60 0.65
N GLY A 97 -6.65 9.83 -0.43
CA GLY A 97 -6.35 10.27 -1.80
C GLY A 97 -7.17 11.46 -2.31
N GLY A 98 -8.33 11.73 -1.69
CA GLY A 98 -9.18 12.88 -1.98
C GLY A 98 -8.93 14.09 -1.08
N ASP A 99 -8.15 13.95 -0.02
CA ASP A 99 -7.92 15.02 0.95
C ASP A 99 -7.04 16.12 0.35
N PRO A 100 -7.39 17.40 0.53
CA PRO A 100 -6.59 18.51 0.02
C PRO A 100 -5.15 18.44 0.53
N TYR A 101 -4.19 18.58 -0.37
CA TYR A 101 -2.75 18.59 -0.07
C TYR A 101 -2.17 17.33 0.58
N PHE A 102 -2.96 16.27 0.74
CA PHE A 102 -2.46 15.00 1.25
C PHE A 102 -1.58 14.29 0.22
N VAL A 103 -1.97 14.36 -1.05
CA VAL A 103 -1.19 13.87 -2.18
C VAL A 103 -0.73 15.07 -3.02
N LYS A 104 0.54 15.09 -3.41
CA LYS A 104 1.16 16.17 -4.19
C LYS A 104 0.85 16.06 -5.68
N ASP A 105 0.80 14.83 -6.19
CA ASP A 105 0.56 14.53 -7.61
C ASP A 105 -0.28 13.27 -7.75
N THR A 106 0.11 12.28 -8.54
CA THR A 106 -0.67 11.04 -8.75
C THR A 106 -0.56 10.07 -7.58
N ILE A 107 0.62 10.00 -6.93
CA ILE A 107 0.95 9.01 -5.89
C ILE A 107 1.85 9.55 -4.77
N HIS A 108 2.56 10.68 -4.97
CA HIS A 108 3.49 11.16 -3.96
C HIS A 108 2.77 11.90 -2.84
N ILE A 109 3.18 11.62 -1.62
CA ILE A 109 2.65 12.29 -0.42
C ILE A 109 2.92 13.79 -0.49
N GLY A 110 1.88 14.59 -0.22
CA GLY A 110 1.93 16.03 -0.10
C GLY A 110 2.32 16.47 1.33
N TRP A 111 2.32 17.77 1.58
CA TRP A 111 2.78 18.31 2.87
C TRP A 111 1.87 17.92 4.04
N LEU A 112 0.54 17.85 3.85
CA LEU A 112 -0.38 17.35 4.90
C LEU A 112 -0.21 15.84 5.12
N GLY A 113 0.05 15.08 4.07
CA GLY A 113 0.36 13.66 4.19
C GLY A 113 1.65 13.42 4.96
N TRP A 114 2.69 14.24 4.74
CA TRP A 114 3.92 14.17 5.54
C TRP A 114 3.69 14.50 7.01
N LEU A 115 2.85 15.49 7.33
CA LEU A 115 2.46 15.78 8.71
C LEU A 115 1.68 14.63 9.36
N ALA A 116 0.81 13.96 8.59
CA ALA A 116 0.09 12.78 9.07
C ALA A 116 1.05 11.60 9.31
N PHE A 117 1.99 11.38 8.40
CA PHE A 117 3.03 10.37 8.54
C PHE A 117 3.91 10.63 9.78
N ASP A 118 4.35 11.87 10.01
CA ASP A 118 5.19 12.23 11.16
C ASP A 118 4.50 11.90 12.49
N LYS A 119 3.19 12.12 12.59
CA LYS A 119 2.42 11.77 13.79
C LYS A 119 2.46 10.28 14.15
N VAL A 120 2.70 9.41 13.17
CA VAL A 120 2.81 7.96 13.37
C VAL A 120 4.28 7.54 13.49
N ALA A 121 5.13 8.06 12.60
CA ALA A 121 6.52 7.67 12.53
C ALA A 121 7.34 8.17 13.72
N ASN A 122 7.11 9.40 14.17
CA ASN A 122 7.88 9.98 15.27
C ASN A 122 7.70 9.21 16.59
N PRO A 123 6.47 8.88 17.08
CA PRO A 123 6.31 8.03 18.26
C PRO A 123 6.91 6.63 18.06
N PHE A 124 6.76 6.04 16.87
CA PHE A 124 7.32 4.73 16.56
C PHE A 124 8.86 4.70 16.67
N LEU A 125 9.53 5.76 16.23
CA LEU A 125 10.99 5.87 16.23
C LEU A 125 11.55 6.32 17.58
N THR A 126 10.84 7.16 18.32
CA THR A 126 11.32 7.74 19.60
C THR A 126 11.02 6.85 20.81
N ASP A 127 10.04 5.96 20.71
CA ASP A 127 9.71 4.96 21.75
C ASP A 127 9.75 3.54 21.14
N PRO A 128 10.94 3.03 20.76
CA PRO A 128 11.07 1.76 20.07
C PRO A 128 10.60 0.60 20.94
N LYS A 129 9.67 -0.18 20.42
CA LYS A 129 9.20 -1.42 21.06
C LYS A 129 9.97 -2.62 20.50
N PRO A 130 10.12 -3.70 21.29
CA PRO A 130 10.66 -4.95 20.76
C PRO A 130 9.78 -5.47 19.62
N ALA A 131 10.39 -6.26 18.74
CA ALA A 131 9.63 -6.94 17.70
C ALA A 131 8.56 -7.85 18.33
N PRO A 132 7.35 -7.89 17.75
CA PRO A 132 6.35 -8.89 18.11
C PRO A 132 6.84 -10.32 17.85
N ASP A 133 6.12 -11.29 18.39
CA ASP A 133 6.31 -12.69 18.03
C ASP A 133 5.60 -12.97 16.70
N TYR A 134 6.36 -12.87 15.61
CA TYR A 134 5.83 -13.06 14.26
C TYR A 134 5.54 -14.54 13.99
N LYS A 135 4.35 -14.81 13.44
CA LYS A 135 3.89 -16.16 13.07
C LYS A 135 3.86 -16.30 11.55
N MET A 136 5.00 -16.64 10.97
CA MET A 136 5.13 -16.70 9.51
C MET A 136 4.26 -17.82 8.91
N ASN A 137 3.67 -17.54 7.75
CA ASN A 137 2.78 -18.46 7.05
C ASN A 137 3.25 -18.65 5.60
N ASP A 138 3.82 -19.82 5.32
CA ASP A 138 4.37 -20.16 4.01
C ASP A 138 3.31 -20.28 2.88
N ARG A 139 2.01 -20.32 3.22
CA ARG A 139 0.93 -20.31 2.23
C ARG A 139 0.95 -19.02 1.38
N PHE A 140 1.47 -17.94 1.92
CA PHE A 140 1.64 -16.69 1.19
C PHE A 140 2.71 -16.74 0.08
N PHE A 141 3.49 -17.84 -0.02
CA PHE A 141 4.35 -18.12 -1.18
C PHE A 141 3.63 -18.84 -2.32
N SER A 142 2.38 -19.25 -2.12
CA SER A 142 1.65 -20.04 -3.11
C SER A 142 1.19 -19.19 -4.30
N LYS A 143 1.03 -19.86 -5.45
CA LYS A 143 0.36 -19.29 -6.62
C LYS A 143 -1.09 -18.93 -6.28
N ASP A 144 -1.74 -19.71 -5.42
CA ASP A 144 -3.11 -19.47 -5.00
C ASP A 144 -3.24 -18.13 -4.30
N TRP A 145 -2.32 -17.77 -3.39
CA TRP A 145 -2.30 -16.44 -2.80
C TRP A 145 -2.03 -15.34 -3.82
N ALA A 146 -1.03 -15.52 -4.68
CA ALA A 146 -0.70 -14.52 -5.71
C ALA A 146 -1.88 -14.20 -6.63
N THR A 147 -2.77 -15.16 -6.87
CA THR A 147 -3.94 -15.00 -7.75
C THR A 147 -5.27 -14.87 -7.02
N TYR A 148 -5.28 -14.91 -5.68
CA TYR A 148 -6.49 -14.83 -4.87
C TYR A 148 -7.14 -13.44 -4.96
N ASP A 149 -8.43 -13.41 -5.28
CA ASP A 149 -9.24 -12.20 -5.39
C ASP A 149 -10.59 -12.31 -4.65
N GLY A 150 -10.72 -13.33 -3.78
CA GLY A 150 -11.89 -13.54 -2.93
C GLY A 150 -11.85 -12.77 -1.61
N ASN A 151 -12.78 -13.05 -0.71
CA ASN A 151 -12.79 -12.50 0.64
C ASN A 151 -11.59 -13.03 1.43
N MET A 152 -10.79 -12.14 2.00
CA MET A 152 -9.54 -12.49 2.70
C MET A 152 -9.77 -13.45 3.87
N ASN A 153 -10.92 -13.38 4.54
CA ASN A 153 -11.26 -14.29 5.65
C ASN A 153 -11.50 -15.74 5.20
N ASP A 154 -11.73 -15.95 3.91
CA ASP A 154 -12.00 -17.30 3.35
C ASP A 154 -10.71 -17.96 2.83
N PHE A 155 -9.58 -17.25 2.80
CA PHE A 155 -8.30 -17.80 2.42
C PHE A 155 -7.74 -18.69 3.54
N GLN A 156 -7.82 -20.00 3.34
CA GLN A 156 -7.35 -21.02 4.30
C GLN A 156 -6.06 -21.68 3.85
#